data_4bc4476861125fb1d51c5f2e613dc4b6
#
_entry.id   4bc4476861125fb1d51c5f2e613dc4b6
#
_cell.length_a   1.000
_cell.length_b   1.000
_cell.length_c   1.000
_cell.angle_alpha   90.00
_cell.angle_beta   90.00
_cell.angle_gamma   90.00
#
_symmetry.space_group_name_H-M   'P 1'
#
loop_
_entity.id
_entity.type
_entity.pdbx_description
1 polymer ?
#
loop_
_entity_poly.entity_id
_entity_poly.type
_entity_poly.pdbx_seq_one_letter_code
_entity_poly.pdbx_strand_id
1 'polypeptide(L)'
;QYNKDLTKSKSFTFAVVFKDSKISGDEIVFNDEHLSVIFSSFDTSLLLYLYNSFIKKRNVTKRFNKNFAIQLKRLYMVPLKTIEADSVTIKFLSPLLVRQHDRETNKDRYLTFRDPGFDEQLNMCVKNLIEQNNIDYRKEISVKLIPVNAKTALVKNMGLIFNASLGEYTLSGDRQLLNILHKGGLG
;
A
#
# COMPACT_ATOMS: atom_id res chain seq x y z
N GLN A 1 -0.62 19.62 12.84
CA GLN A 1 -1.96 19.10 13.20
C GLN A 1 -2.36 18.10 12.13
N TYR A 2 -2.29 16.81 12.42
CA TYR A 2 -2.79 15.76 11.54
C TYR A 2 -4.32 15.87 11.50
N ASN A 3 -4.86 16.05 10.30
CA ASN A 3 -6.30 16.20 10.08
C ASN A 3 -7.03 14.94 10.59
N LYS A 4 -7.98 15.11 11.51
CA LYS A 4 -8.77 14.02 12.12
C LYS A 4 -9.81 13.40 11.16
N ASP A 5 -9.75 13.73 9.87
CA ASP A 5 -10.68 13.24 8.87
C ASP A 5 -10.28 11.81 8.47
N LEU A 6 -10.82 10.82 9.19
CA LEU A 6 -10.57 9.40 8.99
C LEU A 6 -11.09 8.87 7.63
N THR A 7 -11.81 9.69 6.89
CA THR A 7 -12.38 9.33 5.59
C THR A 7 -11.48 9.67 4.42
N LYS A 8 -10.45 10.49 4.61
CA LYS A 8 -9.50 10.84 3.55
C LYS A 8 -8.47 9.74 3.32
N SER A 9 -8.26 9.43 2.04
CA SER A 9 -7.14 8.60 1.61
C SER A 9 -5.84 9.21 2.11
N LYS A 10 -4.96 8.37 2.67
CA LYS A 10 -3.65 8.84 3.11
C LYS A 10 -2.77 9.11 1.90
N SER A 11 -2.00 10.18 1.96
CA SER A 11 -1.04 10.55 0.91
C SER A 11 0.22 9.67 0.88
N PHE A 12 0.25 8.62 1.67
CA PHE A 12 1.38 7.69 1.76
C PHE A 12 0.92 6.24 1.89
N THR A 13 1.78 5.35 1.46
CA THR A 13 1.66 3.91 1.72
C THR A 13 2.93 3.37 2.38
N PHE A 14 2.82 2.25 3.07
CA PHE A 14 3.98 1.56 3.61
C PHE A 14 3.79 0.05 3.55
N ALA A 15 4.91 -0.66 3.52
CA ALA A 15 4.95 -2.10 3.66
C ALA A 15 6.02 -2.51 4.66
N VAL A 16 5.71 -3.53 5.47
CA VAL A 16 6.69 -4.17 6.36
C VAL A 16 7.13 -5.47 5.71
N VAL A 17 8.42 -5.61 5.48
CA VAL A 17 9.01 -6.78 4.85
C VAL A 17 9.81 -7.56 5.89
N PHE A 18 9.38 -8.79 6.12
CA PHE A 18 10.05 -9.78 6.95
C PHE A 18 10.74 -10.78 6.03
N LYS A 19 12.04 -10.84 6.09
CA LYS A 19 12.81 -11.84 5.35
C LYS A 19 12.67 -13.21 6.03
N ASP A 20 12.49 -14.25 5.22
CA ASP A 20 12.38 -15.65 5.70
C ASP A 20 11.35 -15.84 6.83
N SER A 21 10.19 -15.19 6.70
CA SER A 21 9.13 -15.25 7.68
C SER A 21 8.13 -16.36 7.40
N LYS A 22 7.57 -16.92 8.47
CA LYS A 22 6.40 -17.81 8.44
C LYS A 22 5.29 -17.20 9.27
N ILE A 23 4.07 -17.24 8.73
CA ILE A 23 2.87 -16.86 9.46
C ILE A 23 2.30 -18.11 10.10
N SER A 24 2.15 -18.10 11.43
CA SER A 24 1.58 -19.19 12.22
C SER A 24 0.47 -18.63 13.11
N GLY A 25 -0.78 -18.85 12.71
CA GLY A 25 -1.94 -18.24 13.40
C GLY A 25 -1.89 -16.71 13.36
N ASP A 26 -1.88 -16.08 14.52
CA ASP A 26 -1.81 -14.62 14.70
C ASP A 26 -0.34 -14.10 14.86
N GLU A 27 0.65 -14.98 14.71
CA GLU A 27 2.06 -14.66 14.90
C GLU A 27 2.83 -14.67 13.58
N ILE A 28 3.81 -13.78 13.48
CA ILE A 28 4.81 -13.80 12.40
C ILE A 28 6.14 -14.24 13.02
N VAL A 29 6.60 -15.42 12.64
CA VAL A 29 7.89 -15.97 13.06
C VAL A 29 8.89 -15.70 11.95
N PHE A 30 9.99 -15.05 12.27
CA PHE A 30 11.08 -14.78 11.34
C PHE A 30 12.43 -14.98 12.03
N ASN A 31 13.40 -15.48 11.26
CA ASN A 31 14.72 -15.83 11.77
C ASN A 31 15.74 -14.68 11.66
N ASP A 32 15.39 -13.60 10.94
CA ASP A 32 16.25 -12.43 10.78
C ASP A 32 15.99 -11.43 11.92
N GLU A 33 17.05 -10.88 12.50
CA GLU A 33 16.97 -9.81 13.50
C GLU A 33 16.53 -8.48 12.90
N HIS A 34 16.38 -8.42 11.56
CA HIS A 34 16.09 -7.21 10.84
C HIS A 34 14.76 -7.30 10.08
N LEU A 35 13.95 -6.28 10.19
CA LEU A 35 12.83 -6.04 9.32
C LEU A 35 13.06 -4.77 8.50
N SER A 36 12.45 -4.69 7.34
CA SER A 36 12.47 -3.49 6.50
C SER A 36 11.09 -2.87 6.44
N VAL A 37 11.04 -1.54 6.58
CA VAL A 37 9.82 -0.78 6.34
C VAL A 37 10.06 0.10 5.11
N ILE A 38 9.24 -0.11 4.09
CA ILE A 38 9.27 0.67 2.85
C ILE A 38 8.16 1.70 2.93
N PHE A 39 8.51 2.95 2.73
CA PHE A 39 7.58 4.09 2.71
C PHE A 39 7.57 4.72 1.33
N SER A 40 6.39 5.07 0.83
CA SER A 40 6.20 5.77 -0.45
C SER A 40 5.08 6.80 -0.33
N SER A 41 5.21 7.92 -1.06
CA SER A 41 4.22 9.00 -1.06
C SER A 41 4.31 9.81 -2.36
N PHE A 42 3.17 10.39 -2.78
CA PHE A 42 3.17 11.45 -3.83
C PHE A 42 3.72 12.76 -3.26
N ASP A 43 3.56 12.99 -1.96
CA ASP A 43 3.98 14.21 -1.27
C ASP A 43 5.45 14.11 -0.87
N THR A 44 6.31 14.74 -1.66
CA THR A 44 7.75 14.79 -1.39
C THR A 44 8.07 15.49 -0.07
N SER A 45 7.28 16.50 0.32
CA SER A 45 7.47 17.22 1.59
C SER A 45 7.22 16.32 2.77
N LEU A 46 6.18 15.47 2.69
CA LEU A 46 5.91 14.45 3.70
C LEU A 46 7.06 13.45 3.80
N LEU A 47 7.60 12.97 2.67
CA LEU A 47 8.74 12.05 2.67
C LEU A 47 9.97 12.68 3.33
N LEU A 48 10.28 13.93 3.03
CA LEU A 48 11.39 14.66 3.65
C LEU A 48 11.17 14.86 5.15
N TYR A 49 9.96 15.21 5.55
CA TYR A 49 9.60 15.33 6.96
C TYR A 49 9.79 14.01 7.72
N LEU A 50 9.30 12.90 7.15
CA LEU A 50 9.45 11.57 7.73
C LEU A 50 10.94 11.17 7.79
N TYR A 51 11.68 11.37 6.71
CA TYR A 51 13.12 11.09 6.65
C TYR A 51 13.89 11.82 7.76
N ASN A 52 13.67 13.14 7.89
CA ASN A 52 14.31 13.95 8.93
C ASN A 52 13.90 13.53 10.36
N SER A 53 12.64 13.14 10.53
CA SER A 53 12.13 12.66 11.81
C SER A 53 12.74 11.30 12.21
N PHE A 54 12.89 10.40 11.24
CA PHE A 54 13.50 9.09 11.45
C PHE A 54 15.02 9.19 11.70
N ILE A 55 15.73 10.08 10.99
CA ILE A 55 17.17 10.30 11.22
C ILE A 55 17.44 10.69 12.67
N LYS A 56 16.60 11.59 13.25
CA LYS A 56 16.71 11.99 14.67
C LYS A 56 16.47 10.84 15.65
N LYS A 57 15.82 9.75 15.21
CA LYS A 57 15.53 8.55 16.01
C LYS A 57 16.45 7.38 15.71
N ARG A 58 17.43 7.56 14.82
CA ARG A 58 18.40 6.51 14.49
C ARG A 58 19.19 6.09 15.74
N ASN A 59 19.34 4.79 15.90
CA ASN A 59 19.99 4.16 17.05
C ASN A 59 19.31 4.37 18.42
N VAL A 60 18.12 4.97 18.44
CA VAL A 60 17.31 5.07 19.65
C VAL A 60 16.43 3.84 19.76
N THR A 61 16.52 3.13 20.87
CA THR A 61 15.69 1.95 21.13
C THR A 61 14.31 2.40 21.59
N LYS A 62 13.27 1.96 20.89
CA LYS A 62 11.87 2.14 21.29
C LYS A 62 11.31 0.83 21.82
N ARG A 63 10.99 0.79 23.11
CA ARG A 63 10.31 -0.35 23.74
C ARG A 63 8.80 -0.20 23.59
N PHE A 64 8.13 -1.28 23.20
CA PHE A 64 6.67 -1.37 23.13
C PHE A 64 6.10 -2.16 24.32
N ASN A 65 6.82 -3.17 24.77
CA ASN A 65 6.49 -3.95 25.98
C ASN A 65 7.77 -4.56 26.57
N LYS A 66 7.63 -5.45 27.55
CA LYS A 66 8.78 -6.11 28.21
C LYS A 66 9.63 -6.95 27.25
N ASN A 67 9.01 -7.54 26.23
CA ASN A 67 9.62 -8.52 25.32
C ASN A 67 9.91 -7.95 23.93
N PHE A 68 9.43 -6.76 23.61
CA PHE A 68 9.54 -6.22 22.26
C PHE A 68 10.05 -4.78 22.25
N ALA A 69 11.14 -4.60 21.53
CA ALA A 69 11.74 -3.30 21.26
C ALA A 69 12.27 -3.26 19.82
N ILE A 70 12.25 -2.09 19.21
CA ILE A 70 12.84 -1.86 17.89
C ILE A 70 13.85 -0.72 17.96
N GLN A 71 14.80 -0.76 17.04
CA GLN A 71 15.79 0.28 16.86
C GLN A 71 16.00 0.53 15.37
N LEU A 72 15.88 1.79 14.93
CA LEU A 72 16.21 2.16 13.56
C LEU A 72 17.71 2.11 13.35
N LYS A 73 18.19 1.19 12.54
CA LYS A 73 19.61 1.00 12.21
C LYS A 73 20.02 1.76 10.96
N ARG A 74 19.27 1.61 9.88
CA ARG A 74 19.57 2.19 8.57
C ARG A 74 18.37 2.95 8.03
N LEU A 75 18.63 4.04 7.37
CA LEU A 75 17.63 4.83 6.65
C LEU A 75 18.26 5.34 5.37
N TYR A 76 17.62 5.12 4.26
CA TYR A 76 18.06 5.60 2.96
C TYR A 76 16.87 5.89 2.05
N MET A 77 17.06 6.77 1.10
CA MET A 77 16.09 7.03 0.04
C MET A 77 16.40 6.14 -1.15
N VAL A 78 15.36 5.49 -1.67
CA VAL A 78 15.45 4.67 -2.88
C VAL A 78 14.96 5.50 -4.06
N PRO A 79 15.78 5.74 -5.08
CA PRO A 79 15.34 6.40 -6.30
C PRO A 79 14.25 5.57 -6.97
N LEU A 80 13.12 6.20 -7.28
CA LEU A 80 12.07 5.56 -8.07
C LEU A 80 12.44 5.63 -9.55
N LYS A 81 12.39 4.50 -10.23
CA LYS A 81 12.54 4.45 -11.69
C LYS A 81 11.25 4.92 -12.34
N THR A 82 11.37 5.78 -13.34
CA THR A 82 10.22 6.18 -14.16
C THR A 82 9.74 5.03 -15.01
N ILE A 83 8.43 4.83 -15.06
CA ILE A 83 7.78 3.86 -15.93
C ILE A 83 7.56 4.52 -17.28
N GLU A 84 8.19 3.99 -18.34
CA GLU A 84 8.12 4.55 -19.69
C GLU A 84 7.21 3.72 -20.62
N ALA A 85 6.71 2.59 -20.14
CA ALA A 85 5.80 1.71 -20.87
C ALA A 85 4.35 1.89 -20.38
N ASP A 86 3.39 1.46 -21.19
CA ASP A 86 1.96 1.46 -20.86
C ASP A 86 1.56 0.24 -20.01
N SER A 87 2.52 -0.59 -19.65
CA SER A 87 2.37 -1.70 -18.72
C SER A 87 3.64 -1.99 -17.96
N VAL A 88 3.51 -2.51 -16.73
CA VAL A 88 4.61 -2.87 -15.86
C VAL A 88 4.24 -4.05 -14.98
N THR A 89 5.17 -4.97 -14.76
CA THR A 89 4.99 -6.03 -13.77
C THR A 89 5.27 -5.48 -12.38
N ILE A 90 4.30 -5.62 -11.50
CA ILE A 90 4.37 -5.18 -10.10
C ILE A 90 4.19 -6.36 -9.15
N LYS A 91 4.74 -6.22 -7.95
CA LYS A 91 4.50 -7.13 -6.83
C LYS A 91 3.93 -6.36 -5.66
N PHE A 92 2.76 -6.75 -5.20
CA PHE A 92 2.22 -6.19 -3.97
C PHE A 92 3.02 -6.66 -2.76
N LEU A 93 3.59 -5.72 -2.03
CA LEU A 93 4.32 -5.99 -0.77
C LEU A 93 3.36 -6.10 0.42
N SER A 94 2.16 -5.55 0.29
CA SER A 94 1.04 -5.72 1.22
C SER A 94 -0.21 -6.11 0.43
N PRO A 95 -1.19 -6.78 1.05
CA PRO A 95 -2.43 -7.15 0.37
C PRO A 95 -3.19 -5.93 -0.15
N LEU A 96 -3.61 -5.98 -1.41
CA LEU A 96 -4.48 -4.98 -2.03
C LEU A 96 -5.93 -5.20 -1.58
N LEU A 97 -6.53 -4.20 -0.97
CA LEU A 97 -7.93 -4.14 -0.57
C LEU A 97 -8.71 -3.24 -1.53
N VAL A 98 -9.63 -3.81 -2.29
CA VAL A 98 -10.53 -3.05 -3.17
C VAL A 98 -11.92 -3.03 -2.54
N ARG A 99 -12.24 -1.92 -1.86
CA ARG A 99 -13.48 -1.75 -1.11
C ARG A 99 -14.59 -1.27 -2.04
N GLN A 100 -15.71 -1.96 -1.98
CA GLN A 100 -16.98 -1.57 -2.55
C GLN A 100 -17.95 -1.25 -1.42
N HIS A 101 -18.44 -0.01 -1.38
CA HIS A 101 -19.41 0.43 -0.40
C HIS A 101 -20.82 0.46 -1.02
N ASP A 102 -21.72 -0.33 -0.45
CA ASP A 102 -23.13 -0.29 -0.80
C ASP A 102 -23.83 0.78 0.06
N ARG A 103 -24.32 1.84 -0.58
CA ARG A 103 -24.96 2.96 0.11
C ARG A 103 -26.36 2.64 0.62
N GLU A 104 -27.06 1.68 0.01
CA GLU A 104 -28.42 1.31 0.40
C GLU A 104 -28.39 0.46 1.67
N THR A 105 -27.50 -0.50 1.74
CA THR A 105 -27.37 -1.40 2.89
C THR A 105 -26.35 -0.92 3.93
N ASN A 106 -25.60 0.13 3.62
CA ASN A 106 -24.47 0.65 4.42
C ASN A 106 -23.45 -0.44 4.76
N LYS A 107 -23.22 -1.37 3.83
CA LYS A 107 -22.27 -2.49 3.99
C LYS A 107 -21.08 -2.34 3.05
N ASP A 108 -19.94 -2.81 3.53
CA ASP A 108 -18.72 -2.91 2.76
C ASP A 108 -18.48 -4.33 2.28
N ARG A 109 -18.12 -4.47 1.01
CA ARG A 109 -17.59 -5.68 0.42
C ARG A 109 -16.17 -5.42 -0.06
N TYR A 110 -15.30 -6.40 0.07
CA TYR A 110 -13.91 -6.33 -0.40
C TYR A 110 -13.73 -7.31 -1.53
N LEU A 111 -13.47 -6.77 -2.72
CA LEU A 111 -13.32 -7.54 -3.95
C LEU A 111 -11.87 -7.99 -4.12
N THR A 112 -11.70 -9.19 -4.64
CA THR A 112 -10.42 -9.73 -5.08
C THR A 112 -10.36 -9.72 -6.62
N PHE A 113 -9.17 -9.90 -7.17
CA PHE A 113 -8.98 -9.98 -8.63
C PHE A 113 -9.82 -11.08 -9.32
N ARG A 114 -10.45 -11.99 -8.58
CA ARG A 114 -11.32 -13.05 -9.08
C ARG A 114 -12.81 -12.67 -9.10
N ASP A 115 -13.17 -11.59 -8.42
CA ASP A 115 -14.55 -11.19 -8.31
C ASP A 115 -14.99 -10.38 -9.54
N PRO A 116 -16.20 -10.60 -10.06
CA PRO A 116 -16.77 -9.74 -11.09
C PRO A 116 -16.91 -8.29 -10.57
N GLY A 117 -16.63 -7.31 -11.44
CA GLY A 117 -16.65 -5.89 -11.08
C GLY A 117 -15.40 -5.39 -10.36
N PHE A 118 -14.34 -6.24 -10.23
CA PHE A 118 -13.10 -5.85 -9.59
C PHE A 118 -12.41 -4.69 -10.31
N ASP A 119 -12.30 -4.75 -11.64
CA ASP A 119 -11.60 -3.73 -12.43
C ASP A 119 -12.33 -2.38 -12.35
N GLU A 120 -13.65 -2.37 -12.41
CA GLU A 120 -14.46 -1.16 -12.29
C GLU A 120 -14.29 -0.53 -10.91
N GLN A 121 -14.34 -1.37 -9.87
CA GLN A 121 -14.17 -0.90 -8.49
C GLN A 121 -12.73 -0.44 -8.22
N LEU A 122 -11.72 -1.10 -8.79
CA LEU A 122 -10.32 -0.68 -8.72
C LEU A 122 -10.16 0.72 -9.34
N ASN A 123 -10.73 0.95 -10.52
CA ASN A 123 -10.70 2.25 -11.20
C ASN A 123 -11.40 3.34 -10.38
N MET A 124 -12.50 3.00 -9.71
CA MET A 124 -13.18 3.92 -8.78
C MET A 124 -12.27 4.26 -7.58
N CYS A 125 -11.57 3.27 -7.00
CA CYS A 125 -10.62 3.51 -5.92
C CYS A 125 -9.46 4.42 -6.37
N VAL A 126 -8.92 4.19 -7.57
CA VAL A 126 -7.87 5.04 -8.16
C VAL A 126 -8.37 6.46 -8.41
N LYS A 127 -9.60 6.63 -8.91
CA LYS A 127 -10.24 7.94 -9.10
C LYS A 127 -10.32 8.70 -7.77
N ASN A 128 -10.85 8.05 -6.74
CA ASN A 128 -10.95 8.63 -5.40
C ASN A 128 -9.58 9.03 -4.83
N LEU A 129 -8.56 8.19 -5.05
CA LEU A 129 -7.18 8.48 -4.63
C LEU A 129 -6.66 9.77 -5.28
N ILE A 130 -6.86 9.94 -6.59
CA ILE A 130 -6.43 11.11 -7.35
C ILE A 130 -7.16 12.37 -6.87
N GLU A 131 -8.49 12.30 -6.76
CA GLU A 131 -9.33 13.43 -6.34
C GLU A 131 -9.02 13.86 -4.90
N GLN A 132 -8.93 12.92 -3.96
CA GLN A 132 -8.69 13.22 -2.55
C GLN A 132 -7.29 13.79 -2.26
N ASN A 133 -6.31 13.43 -3.09
CA ASN A 133 -4.95 13.94 -2.96
C ASN A 133 -4.67 15.16 -3.88
N ASN A 134 -5.68 15.68 -4.57
CA ASN A 134 -5.57 16.81 -5.52
C ASN A 134 -4.46 16.60 -6.55
N ILE A 135 -4.33 15.38 -7.08
CA ILE A 135 -3.33 15.05 -8.08
C ILE A 135 -3.78 15.57 -9.45
N ASP A 136 -2.95 16.36 -10.13
CA ASP A 136 -3.28 16.87 -11.47
C ASP A 136 -3.15 15.74 -12.51
N TYR A 137 -4.27 15.06 -12.71
CA TYR A 137 -4.45 14.03 -13.73
C TYR A 137 -5.81 14.25 -14.40
N ARG A 138 -5.81 14.57 -15.72
CA ARG A 138 -7.01 15.02 -16.44
C ARG A 138 -7.54 14.02 -17.47
N LYS A 139 -6.82 12.91 -17.66
CA LYS A 139 -7.25 11.88 -18.58
C LYS A 139 -8.27 10.94 -17.92
N GLU A 140 -8.93 10.13 -18.73
CA GLU A 140 -9.76 9.05 -18.25
C GLU A 140 -8.93 8.05 -17.42
N ILE A 141 -9.46 7.65 -16.28
CA ILE A 141 -8.83 6.67 -15.41
C ILE A 141 -9.19 5.29 -15.91
N SER A 142 -8.20 4.61 -16.46
CA SER A 142 -8.33 3.24 -16.93
C SER A 142 -7.06 2.47 -16.58
N VAL A 143 -7.15 1.62 -15.56
CA VAL A 143 -6.10 0.66 -15.20
C VAL A 143 -6.66 -0.74 -15.23
N LYS A 144 -5.83 -1.69 -15.64
CA LYS A 144 -6.12 -3.13 -15.57
C LYS A 144 -5.05 -3.84 -14.78
N LEU A 145 -5.47 -4.77 -13.95
CA LEU A 145 -4.60 -5.57 -13.12
C LEU A 145 -4.70 -7.04 -13.53
N ILE A 146 -3.77 -7.48 -14.36
CA ILE A 146 -3.76 -8.84 -14.92
C ILE A 146 -2.89 -9.72 -14.03
N PRO A 147 -3.42 -10.82 -13.45
CA PRO A 147 -2.67 -11.68 -12.56
C PRO A 147 -1.57 -12.44 -13.31
N VAL A 148 -0.34 -12.46 -12.75
CA VAL A 148 0.81 -13.24 -13.24
C VAL A 148 1.09 -14.39 -12.27
N ASN A 149 1.35 -14.07 -11.01
CA ASN A 149 1.51 -15.03 -9.92
C ASN A 149 0.76 -14.49 -8.70
N ALA A 150 -0.57 -14.57 -8.77
CA ALA A 150 -1.48 -13.93 -7.86
C ALA A 150 -2.25 -14.94 -7.00
N LYS A 151 -2.55 -14.53 -5.78
CA LYS A 151 -3.37 -15.28 -4.84
C LYS A 151 -4.30 -14.37 -4.05
N THR A 152 -5.41 -14.93 -3.59
CA THR A 152 -6.25 -14.28 -2.59
C THR A 152 -5.65 -14.48 -1.20
N ALA A 153 -5.82 -13.50 -0.32
CA ALA A 153 -5.41 -13.54 1.06
C ALA A 153 -6.53 -13.04 1.97
N LEU A 154 -6.55 -13.52 3.19
CA LEU A 154 -7.42 -12.98 4.25
C LEU A 154 -6.60 -12.00 5.09
N VAL A 155 -7.13 -10.80 5.26
CA VAL A 155 -6.54 -9.76 6.12
C VAL A 155 -7.43 -9.60 7.35
N LYS A 156 -6.85 -9.77 8.53
CA LYS A 156 -7.53 -9.54 9.81
C LYS A 156 -7.15 -8.16 10.32
N ASN A 157 -8.14 -7.30 10.55
CA ASN A 157 -7.92 -5.98 11.12
C ASN A 157 -9.09 -5.63 12.07
N MET A 158 -8.78 -5.24 13.30
CA MET A 158 -9.77 -4.86 14.33
C MET A 158 -10.91 -5.88 14.52
N GLY A 159 -10.58 -7.18 14.45
CA GLY A 159 -11.56 -8.27 14.59
C GLY A 159 -12.38 -8.58 13.33
N LEU A 160 -12.23 -7.79 12.26
CA LEU A 160 -12.86 -8.03 10.97
C LEU A 160 -11.90 -8.80 10.04
N ILE A 161 -12.47 -9.60 9.15
CA ILE A 161 -11.72 -10.37 8.15
C ILE A 161 -12.12 -9.86 6.77
N PHE A 162 -11.12 -9.51 5.96
CA PHE A 162 -11.31 -8.98 4.61
C PHE A 162 -10.64 -9.88 3.58
N ASN A 163 -11.29 -10.07 2.44
CA ASN A 163 -10.65 -10.64 1.27
C ASN A 163 -9.73 -9.60 0.62
N ALA A 164 -8.57 -10.04 0.16
CA ALA A 164 -7.58 -9.20 -0.47
C ALA A 164 -6.87 -9.92 -1.61
N SER A 165 -6.23 -9.15 -2.48
CA SER A 165 -5.39 -9.64 -3.57
C SER A 165 -3.92 -9.46 -3.21
N LEU A 166 -3.09 -10.47 -3.47
CA LEU A 166 -1.65 -10.46 -3.19
C LEU A 166 -0.89 -11.17 -4.32
N GLY A 167 0.36 -10.81 -4.52
CA GLY A 167 1.25 -11.46 -5.50
C GLY A 167 1.71 -10.54 -6.60
N GLU A 168 1.96 -11.10 -7.77
CA GLU A 168 2.50 -10.40 -8.93
C GLU A 168 1.44 -10.23 -10.02
N TYR A 169 1.42 -9.05 -10.61
CA TYR A 169 0.46 -8.63 -11.62
C TYR A 169 1.13 -7.81 -12.70
N THR A 170 0.60 -7.85 -13.90
CA THR A 170 0.84 -6.82 -14.90
C THR A 170 -0.18 -5.71 -14.70
N LEU A 171 0.28 -4.53 -14.33
CA LEU A 171 -0.52 -3.31 -14.26
C LEU A 171 -0.38 -2.56 -15.58
N SER A 172 -1.48 -2.31 -16.27
CA SER A 172 -1.52 -1.56 -17.53
C SER A 172 -2.40 -0.33 -17.41
N GLY A 173 -2.03 0.74 -18.14
CA GLY A 173 -2.73 2.02 -18.15
C GLY A 173 -1.88 3.14 -18.74
N ASP A 174 -2.37 4.37 -18.66
CA ASP A 174 -1.59 5.55 -19.07
C ASP A 174 -0.30 5.70 -18.25
N ARG A 175 0.82 6.02 -18.89
CA ARG A 175 2.14 6.14 -18.25
C ARG A 175 2.18 7.13 -17.08
N GLN A 176 1.49 8.27 -17.23
CA GLN A 176 1.43 9.24 -16.13
C GLN A 176 0.70 8.63 -14.93
N LEU A 177 -0.41 7.93 -15.17
CA LEU A 177 -1.17 7.25 -14.14
C LEU A 177 -0.36 6.15 -13.45
N LEU A 178 0.36 5.32 -14.24
CA LEU A 178 1.23 4.29 -13.69
C LEU A 178 2.33 4.87 -12.80
N ASN A 179 2.93 6.00 -13.18
CA ASN A 179 3.93 6.68 -12.36
C ASN A 179 3.35 7.29 -11.09
N ILE A 180 2.12 7.80 -11.13
CA ILE A 180 1.39 8.25 -9.95
C ILE A 180 1.19 7.08 -8.98
N LEU A 181 0.67 5.97 -9.46
CA LEU A 181 0.42 4.78 -8.65
C LEU A 181 1.71 4.15 -8.11
N HIS A 182 2.81 4.23 -8.87
CA HIS A 182 4.13 3.78 -8.42
C HIS A 182 4.65 4.60 -7.23
N LYS A 183 4.37 5.91 -7.20
CA LYS A 183 4.76 6.80 -6.10
C LYS A 183 3.89 6.64 -4.86
N GLY A 184 2.59 6.52 -5.05
CA GLY A 184 1.63 6.55 -3.96
C GLY A 184 1.12 5.19 -3.47
N GLY A 185 1.31 4.16 -4.30
CA GLY A 185 0.70 2.85 -4.07
C GLY A 185 -0.76 2.78 -4.57
N LEU A 186 -1.32 1.59 -4.48
CA LEU A 186 -2.70 1.26 -4.88
C LEU A 186 -3.62 0.99 -3.67
N GLY A 187 -3.19 1.31 -2.46
CA GLY A 187 -3.95 0.95 -1.27
C GLY A 187 -4.16 2.07 -0.28
#